data_4e2aca6b7709b5b47b5756dd05d67947
#
_entry.id   4e2aca6b7709b5b47b5756dd05d67947
#
_cell.length_a   1.000
_cell.length_b   1.000
_cell.length_c   1.000
_cell.angle_alpha   90.00
_cell.angle_beta   90.00
_cell.angle_gamma   90.00
#
_symmetry.space_group_name_H-M   'P 1'
#
loop_
_entity.id
_entity.type
_entity.pdbx_description
1 polymer ?
#
loop_
_entity_poly.entity_id
_entity_poly.type
_entity_poly.pdbx_seq_one_letter_code
_entity_poly.pdbx_strand_id
1 'polypeptide(L)'
;MVVDHFFAIGTPHANSGGACQDYARSGLVTADLAVGAVADGCSGASANTEVGAQAAVFAFERALLPHRHRPGGWFDAPFAEDFLAAFGASRVSPREDDYLASLVGFAATSREAAIYLFGDGAVALRYTDGRHLLIEIEWPGNAPYYPGYSSRPEVRERFLAQLSDPYAAIVQRRTEFVTGDGGVTTLASSSETRSFEALEKGAVIRFQPADEQIEAMAVITDGLARLGCLSAAEAAAELLAFKNHRS
;
A
#
# COMPACT_ATOMS: atom_id res chain seq x y z
N MET A 1 1.74 21.20 -4.52
CA MET A 1 1.46 19.76 -4.49
C MET A 1 -0.03 19.54 -4.62
N VAL A 2 -0.48 18.50 -5.32
CA VAL A 2 -1.89 18.07 -5.40
C VAL A 2 -1.93 16.64 -4.89
N VAL A 3 -2.93 16.30 -4.09
CA VAL A 3 -3.16 14.95 -3.59
C VAL A 3 -4.64 14.61 -3.75
N ASP A 4 -4.92 13.37 -4.15
CA ASP A 4 -6.25 12.84 -4.29
C ASP A 4 -6.26 11.35 -3.93
N HIS A 5 -7.45 10.81 -3.69
CA HIS A 5 -7.63 9.39 -3.39
C HIS A 5 -8.92 8.88 -4.01
N PHE A 6 -8.92 7.59 -4.30
CA PHE A 6 -10.06 6.88 -4.87
C PHE A 6 -10.12 5.46 -4.31
N PHE A 7 -11.31 4.97 -4.08
CA PHE A 7 -11.60 3.57 -3.85
C PHE A 7 -12.98 3.23 -4.39
N ALA A 8 -13.17 2.01 -4.84
CA ALA A 8 -14.45 1.56 -5.38
C ALA A 8 -14.64 0.07 -5.15
N ILE A 9 -15.91 -0.31 -5.03
CA ILE A 9 -16.27 -1.72 -4.91
C ILE A 9 -15.93 -2.47 -6.21
N GLY A 10 -15.23 -3.58 -6.08
CA GLY A 10 -14.96 -4.49 -7.19
C GLY A 10 -16.24 -5.15 -7.71
N THR A 11 -16.29 -5.42 -9.02
CA THR A 11 -17.46 -6.01 -9.69
C THR A 11 -17.99 -7.30 -9.03
N PRO A 12 -17.15 -8.24 -8.56
CA PRO A 12 -17.64 -9.45 -7.87
C PRO A 12 -18.41 -9.12 -6.59
N HIS A 13 -17.93 -8.17 -5.79
CA HIS A 13 -18.59 -7.76 -4.55
C HIS A 13 -19.87 -6.96 -4.82
N ALA A 14 -19.85 -6.07 -5.81
CA ALA A 14 -21.03 -5.34 -6.24
C ALA A 14 -22.15 -6.28 -6.69
N ASN A 15 -21.82 -7.30 -7.48
CA ASN A 15 -22.78 -8.30 -7.98
C ASN A 15 -23.36 -9.19 -6.88
N SER A 16 -22.63 -9.43 -5.80
CA SER A 16 -23.08 -10.22 -4.64
C SER A 16 -23.79 -9.36 -3.58
N GLY A 17 -23.88 -8.05 -3.76
CA GLY A 17 -24.44 -7.13 -2.75
C GLY A 17 -23.52 -6.93 -1.55
N GLY A 18 -22.23 -7.25 -1.69
CA GLY A 18 -21.21 -7.04 -0.65
C GLY A 18 -20.85 -5.57 -0.46
N ALA A 19 -20.15 -5.26 0.64
CA ALA A 19 -19.56 -3.95 0.87
C ALA A 19 -18.26 -3.77 0.07
N CYS A 20 -17.84 -2.51 -0.13
CA CYS A 20 -16.48 -2.21 -0.57
C CYS A 20 -15.53 -2.50 0.60
N GLN A 21 -14.60 -3.40 0.40
CA GLN A 21 -13.63 -3.79 1.43
C GLN A 21 -12.38 -2.91 1.42
N ASP A 22 -12.21 -2.10 0.36
CA ASP A 22 -11.16 -1.08 0.27
C ASP A 22 -11.56 0.21 0.99
N TYR A 23 -10.55 0.92 1.48
CA TYR A 23 -10.71 2.27 2.02
C TYR A 23 -9.47 3.12 1.72
N ALA A 24 -9.70 4.40 1.42
CA ALA A 24 -8.62 5.34 1.12
C ALA A 24 -8.90 6.71 1.73
N ARG A 25 -7.83 7.38 2.15
CA ARG A 25 -7.84 8.80 2.54
C ARG A 25 -6.53 9.47 2.19
N SER A 26 -6.62 10.73 1.80
CA SER A 26 -5.43 11.57 1.61
C SER A 26 -5.76 13.02 1.86
N GLY A 27 -4.73 13.85 2.10
CA GLY A 27 -4.90 15.27 2.27
C GLY A 27 -3.57 16.01 2.41
N LEU A 28 -3.63 17.32 2.30
CA LEU A 28 -2.53 18.21 2.63
C LEU A 28 -2.59 18.57 4.11
N VAL A 29 -1.55 18.23 4.87
CA VAL A 29 -1.38 18.61 6.27
C VAL A 29 -0.85 20.06 6.35
N THR A 30 0.05 20.41 5.44
CA THR A 30 0.55 21.76 5.21
C THR A 30 0.63 22.02 3.70
N ALA A 31 1.03 23.24 3.30
CA ALA A 31 1.24 23.55 1.88
C ALA A 31 2.29 22.64 1.20
N ASP A 32 3.22 22.05 1.97
CA ASP A 32 4.31 21.21 1.45
C ASP A 32 4.29 19.78 2.04
N LEU A 33 3.32 19.38 2.86
CA LEU A 33 3.22 18.03 3.38
C LEU A 33 1.89 17.39 2.95
N ALA A 34 1.96 16.42 2.05
CA ALA A 34 0.87 15.54 1.70
C ALA A 34 0.99 14.21 2.45
N VAL A 35 -0.12 13.69 2.91
CA VAL A 35 -0.22 12.37 3.53
C VAL A 35 -1.41 11.62 2.97
N GLY A 36 -1.36 10.31 2.97
CA GLY A 36 -2.50 9.47 2.59
C GLY A 36 -2.21 7.99 2.80
N ALA A 37 -3.27 7.22 2.77
CA ALA A 37 -3.18 5.77 2.83
C ALA A 37 -4.36 5.12 2.09
N VAL A 38 -4.10 3.93 1.58
CA VAL A 38 -5.08 2.98 1.05
C VAL A 38 -4.95 1.67 1.80
N ALA A 39 -6.06 0.98 2.00
CA ALA A 39 -6.10 -0.32 2.64
C ALA A 39 -7.11 -1.21 1.94
N ASP A 40 -6.81 -2.52 1.85
CA ASP A 40 -7.68 -3.55 1.29
C ASP A 40 -7.98 -4.60 2.36
N GLY A 41 -9.26 -4.87 2.58
CA GLY A 41 -9.75 -5.87 3.50
C GLY A 41 -9.79 -7.27 2.86
N CYS A 42 -9.22 -8.27 3.53
CA CYS A 42 -9.14 -9.64 3.06
C CYS A 42 -10.52 -10.26 2.82
N SER A 43 -10.97 -10.35 1.58
CA SER A 43 -12.30 -10.86 1.19
C SER A 43 -12.53 -12.34 1.55
N GLY A 44 -11.45 -13.11 1.75
CA GLY A 44 -11.51 -14.52 2.16
C GLY A 44 -11.69 -14.74 3.66
N ALA A 45 -11.58 -13.71 4.50
CA ALA A 45 -11.57 -13.83 5.95
C ALA A 45 -12.95 -13.59 6.58
N SER A 46 -13.60 -12.48 6.24
CA SER A 46 -14.89 -12.05 6.76
C SER A 46 -15.65 -11.20 5.73
N ALA A 47 -16.98 -11.11 5.91
CA ALA A 47 -17.81 -10.22 5.09
C ALA A 47 -17.66 -8.74 5.47
N ASN A 48 -17.02 -8.43 6.61
CA ASN A 48 -16.93 -7.08 7.17
C ASN A 48 -15.47 -6.58 7.26
N THR A 49 -14.60 -6.99 6.37
CA THR A 49 -13.18 -6.59 6.39
C THR A 49 -12.96 -5.11 6.00
N GLU A 50 -13.98 -4.42 5.51
CA GLU A 50 -14.00 -2.96 5.40
C GLU A 50 -13.73 -2.26 6.75
N VAL A 51 -14.12 -2.88 7.85
CA VAL A 51 -13.82 -2.39 9.21
C VAL A 51 -12.31 -2.39 9.46
N GLY A 52 -11.63 -3.44 9.02
CA GLY A 52 -10.16 -3.56 9.10
C GLY A 52 -9.45 -2.54 8.23
N ALA A 53 -9.91 -2.35 7.00
CA ALA A 53 -9.35 -1.35 6.08
C ALA A 53 -9.49 0.08 6.63
N GLN A 54 -10.68 0.44 7.14
CA GLN A 54 -10.90 1.73 7.80
C GLN A 54 -10.02 1.89 9.05
N ALA A 55 -9.97 0.86 9.91
CA ALA A 55 -9.14 0.89 11.11
C ALA A 55 -7.66 1.08 10.78
N ALA A 56 -7.15 0.44 9.71
CA ALA A 56 -5.77 0.56 9.28
C ALA A 56 -5.44 2.00 8.82
N VAL A 57 -6.30 2.60 7.98
CA VAL A 57 -6.10 3.99 7.51
C VAL A 57 -6.17 4.99 8.65
N PHE A 58 -7.15 4.88 9.56
CA PHE A 58 -7.24 5.77 10.72
C PHE A 58 -6.08 5.59 11.71
N ALA A 59 -5.63 4.34 11.91
CA ALA A 59 -4.46 4.06 12.75
C ALA A 59 -3.19 4.67 12.15
N PHE A 60 -3.01 4.58 10.82
CA PHE A 60 -1.91 5.20 10.11
C PHE A 60 -1.90 6.72 10.30
N GLU A 61 -3.02 7.39 10.06
CA GLU A 61 -3.14 8.84 10.26
C GLU A 61 -2.81 9.23 11.71
N ARG A 62 -3.36 8.51 12.69
CA ARG A 62 -3.13 8.75 14.11
C ARG A 62 -1.67 8.55 14.51
N ALA A 63 -1.03 7.49 14.04
CA ALA A 63 0.37 7.20 14.31
C ALA A 63 1.30 8.25 13.67
N LEU A 64 0.93 8.78 12.49
CA LEU A 64 1.75 9.77 11.79
C LEU A 64 1.76 11.14 12.48
N LEU A 65 0.72 11.51 13.22
CA LEU A 65 0.61 12.84 13.84
C LEU A 65 1.82 13.25 14.69
N PRO A 66 2.38 12.42 15.60
CA PRO A 66 3.59 12.76 16.36
C PRO A 66 4.84 12.89 15.48
N HIS A 67 4.89 12.17 14.37
CA HIS A 67 6.06 12.08 13.49
C HIS A 67 6.05 13.10 12.34
N ARG A 68 4.95 13.82 12.11
CA ARG A 68 4.75 14.72 10.96
C ARG A 68 5.81 15.81 10.77
N HIS A 69 6.50 16.18 11.84
CA HIS A 69 7.55 17.22 11.83
C HIS A 69 8.97 16.64 11.76
N ARG A 70 9.12 15.35 11.48
CA ARG A 70 10.42 14.66 11.37
C ARG A 70 10.62 14.12 9.94
N PRO A 71 10.83 14.97 8.92
CA PRO A 71 11.26 14.52 7.61
C PRO A 71 12.52 13.65 7.77
N GLY A 72 12.65 12.58 6.99
CA GLY A 72 13.72 11.58 7.17
C GLY A 72 13.47 10.57 8.31
N GLY A 73 12.63 10.88 9.30
CA GLY A 73 12.22 9.99 10.39
C GLY A 73 10.79 9.42 10.24
N TRP A 74 10.07 9.73 9.16
CA TRP A 74 8.77 9.12 8.93
C TRP A 74 8.90 7.60 8.81
N PHE A 75 7.99 6.89 9.45
CA PHE A 75 7.90 5.43 9.39
C PHE A 75 9.16 4.71 9.92
N ASP A 76 9.81 5.29 10.93
CA ASP A 76 10.83 4.62 11.73
C ASP A 76 10.22 3.56 12.68
N ALA A 77 11.06 2.87 13.45
CA ALA A 77 10.58 1.82 14.37
C ALA A 77 9.53 2.33 15.38
N PRO A 78 9.67 3.52 16.02
CA PRO A 78 8.62 4.11 16.84
C PRO A 78 7.29 4.30 16.11
N PHE A 79 7.30 4.73 14.84
CA PHE A 79 6.06 4.83 14.06
C PHE A 79 5.36 3.47 13.90
N ALA A 80 6.11 2.42 13.60
CA ALA A 80 5.52 1.09 13.42
C ALA A 80 4.85 0.59 14.71
N GLU A 81 5.45 0.87 15.87
CA GLU A 81 4.89 0.54 17.19
C GLU A 81 3.63 1.37 17.48
N ASP A 82 3.66 2.68 17.22
CA ASP A 82 2.52 3.58 17.38
C ASP A 82 1.36 3.19 16.43
N PHE A 83 1.68 2.78 15.19
CA PHE A 83 0.70 2.29 14.24
C PHE A 83 0.00 1.02 14.75
N LEU A 84 0.75 0.01 15.16
CA LEU A 84 0.18 -1.24 15.67
C LEU A 84 -0.63 -1.03 16.95
N ALA A 85 -0.19 -0.14 17.84
CA ALA A 85 -0.93 0.23 19.04
C ALA A 85 -2.25 0.96 18.70
N ALA A 86 -2.19 1.93 17.77
CA ALA A 86 -3.37 2.65 17.31
C ALA A 86 -4.37 1.74 16.59
N PHE A 87 -3.87 0.80 15.78
CA PHE A 87 -4.68 -0.20 15.08
C PHE A 87 -5.39 -1.12 16.08
N GLY A 88 -4.67 -1.63 17.08
CA GLY A 88 -5.24 -2.45 18.15
C GLY A 88 -6.32 -1.70 18.94
N ALA A 89 -6.11 -0.41 19.23
CA ALA A 89 -7.08 0.44 19.95
C ALA A 89 -8.31 0.82 19.09
N SER A 90 -8.24 0.69 17.77
CA SER A 90 -9.34 1.03 16.85
C SER A 90 -10.33 -0.12 16.65
N ARG A 91 -10.14 -1.25 17.32
CA ARG A 91 -11.00 -2.43 17.19
C ARG A 91 -12.36 -2.19 17.83
N VAL A 92 -13.41 -2.18 17.02
CA VAL A 92 -14.81 -2.02 17.43
C VAL A 92 -15.64 -3.30 17.26
N SER A 93 -15.20 -4.21 16.35
CA SER A 93 -15.81 -5.52 16.17
C SER A 93 -15.17 -6.55 17.13
N PRO A 94 -15.96 -7.50 17.68
CA PRO A 94 -15.43 -8.62 18.47
C PRO A 94 -14.76 -9.70 17.59
N ARG A 95 -14.95 -9.66 16.26
CA ARG A 95 -14.42 -10.66 15.34
C ARG A 95 -13.05 -10.21 14.84
N GLU A 96 -12.03 -11.00 15.15
CA GLU A 96 -10.65 -10.70 14.78
C GLU A 96 -10.43 -10.72 13.25
N ASP A 97 -11.16 -11.58 12.55
CA ASP A 97 -11.05 -11.71 11.09
C ASP A 97 -11.60 -10.48 10.33
N ASP A 98 -12.40 -9.62 10.98
CA ASP A 98 -12.83 -8.33 10.42
C ASP A 98 -11.65 -7.33 10.28
N TYR A 99 -10.49 -7.60 10.94
CA TYR A 99 -9.32 -6.72 10.94
C TYR A 99 -8.17 -7.22 10.05
N LEU A 100 -8.44 -8.14 9.14
CA LEU A 100 -7.45 -8.59 8.17
C LEU A 100 -7.47 -7.65 6.96
N ALA A 101 -6.56 -6.70 6.95
CA ALA A 101 -6.43 -5.73 5.87
C ALA A 101 -4.95 -5.39 5.64
N SER A 102 -4.55 -5.20 4.39
CA SER A 102 -3.27 -4.60 4.03
C SER A 102 -3.34 -3.07 4.14
N LEU A 103 -2.18 -2.41 4.13
CA LEU A 103 -2.08 -0.96 4.16
C LEU A 103 -0.88 -0.48 3.32
N VAL A 104 -1.11 0.50 2.47
CA VAL A 104 -0.04 1.30 1.85
C VAL A 104 -0.28 2.76 2.15
N GLY A 105 0.60 3.37 2.94
CA GLY A 105 0.50 4.77 3.33
C GLY A 105 1.73 5.56 2.89
N PHE A 106 1.58 6.88 2.76
CA PHE A 106 2.68 7.78 2.40
C PHE A 106 2.67 9.07 3.21
N ALA A 107 3.86 9.64 3.34
CA ALA A 107 4.09 11.03 3.70
C ALA A 107 5.08 11.62 2.69
N ALA A 108 4.76 12.77 2.11
CA ALA A 108 5.58 13.35 1.04
C ALA A 108 5.63 14.88 1.12
N THR A 109 6.83 15.41 0.93
CA THR A 109 7.08 16.81 0.61
C THR A 109 7.68 16.94 -0.78
N SER A 110 7.97 18.15 -1.22
CA SER A 110 8.73 18.39 -2.46
C SER A 110 10.15 17.80 -2.44
N ARG A 111 10.73 17.51 -1.27
CA ARG A 111 12.11 17.03 -1.11
C ARG A 111 12.21 15.57 -0.71
N GLU A 112 11.32 15.10 0.11
CA GLU A 112 11.35 13.76 0.67
C GLU A 112 9.98 13.12 0.54
N ALA A 113 9.96 11.83 0.20
CA ALA A 113 8.79 10.98 0.26
C ALA A 113 9.13 9.66 0.93
N ALA A 114 8.28 9.20 1.80
CA ALA A 114 8.37 7.88 2.39
C ALA A 114 7.04 7.15 2.25
N ILE A 115 7.11 5.85 2.00
CA ILE A 115 5.97 4.96 1.88
C ILE A 115 6.11 3.88 2.93
N TYR A 116 5.03 3.62 3.63
CA TYR A 116 4.89 2.54 4.58
C TYR A 116 3.93 1.51 4.02
N LEU A 117 4.40 0.28 3.85
CA LEU A 117 3.63 -0.82 3.28
C LEU A 117 3.56 -1.96 4.29
N PHE A 118 2.35 -2.34 4.69
CA PHE A 118 2.09 -3.45 5.58
C PHE A 118 1.18 -4.47 4.88
N GLY A 119 1.66 -5.68 4.67
CA GLY A 119 1.01 -6.67 3.84
C GLY A 119 1.45 -6.55 2.38
N ASP A 120 0.52 -6.65 1.46
CA ASP A 120 0.71 -6.49 0.02
C ASP A 120 0.27 -5.11 -0.47
N GLY A 121 0.60 -4.82 -1.70
CA GLY A 121 0.28 -3.58 -2.37
C GLY A 121 1.42 -3.09 -3.25
N ALA A 122 1.22 -1.92 -3.84
CA ALA A 122 2.14 -1.38 -4.82
C ALA A 122 2.40 0.12 -4.66
N VAL A 123 3.53 0.54 -5.20
CA VAL A 123 3.93 1.94 -5.36
C VAL A 123 4.24 2.18 -6.81
N ALA A 124 3.63 3.19 -7.39
CA ALA A 124 3.94 3.61 -8.77
C ALA A 124 4.49 5.04 -8.78
N LEU A 125 5.53 5.25 -9.56
CA LEU A 125 6.17 6.55 -9.77
C LEU A 125 6.16 6.91 -11.26
N ARG A 126 6.01 8.21 -11.57
CA ARG A 126 6.29 8.80 -12.87
C ARG A 126 7.40 9.81 -12.73
N TYR A 127 8.42 9.69 -13.58
CA TYR A 127 9.54 10.60 -13.67
C TYR A 127 9.29 11.69 -14.70
N THR A 128 9.99 12.82 -14.59
CA THR A 128 9.88 13.95 -15.52
C THR A 128 10.31 13.62 -16.95
N ASP A 129 11.12 12.56 -17.14
CA ASP A 129 11.55 12.07 -18.44
C ASP A 129 10.54 11.08 -19.10
N GLY A 130 9.40 10.86 -18.47
CA GLY A 130 8.34 9.98 -18.96
C GLY A 130 8.50 8.50 -18.59
N ARG A 131 9.60 8.13 -17.90
CA ARG A 131 9.72 6.78 -17.34
C ARG A 131 8.77 6.60 -16.15
N HIS A 132 8.41 5.34 -15.90
CA HIS A 132 7.63 4.91 -14.75
C HIS A 132 8.38 3.81 -13.99
N LEU A 133 8.12 3.72 -12.70
CA LEU A 133 8.57 2.62 -11.86
C LEU A 133 7.36 2.07 -11.10
N LEU A 134 7.15 0.77 -11.16
CA LEU A 134 6.21 0.03 -10.31
C LEU A 134 6.99 -0.85 -9.34
N ILE A 135 6.66 -0.76 -8.05
CA ILE A 135 7.22 -1.59 -6.98
C ILE A 135 6.07 -2.34 -6.34
N GLU A 136 6.14 -3.66 -6.30
CA GLU A 136 5.12 -4.56 -5.75
C GLU A 136 5.73 -5.47 -4.69
N ILE A 137 4.99 -5.79 -3.64
CA ILE A 137 5.36 -6.83 -2.67
C ILE A 137 4.38 -7.99 -2.82
N GLU A 138 4.89 -9.13 -3.25
CA GLU A 138 4.15 -10.37 -3.48
C GLU A 138 4.41 -11.35 -2.33
N TRP A 139 3.35 -11.87 -1.75
CA TRP A 139 3.40 -12.86 -0.68
C TRP A 139 3.09 -14.27 -1.19
N PRO A 140 3.68 -15.30 -0.60
CA PRO A 140 3.40 -16.68 -0.98
C PRO A 140 1.90 -17.00 -0.92
N GLY A 141 1.39 -17.61 -1.98
CA GLY A 141 -0.03 -18.00 -2.05
C GLY A 141 -1.01 -16.82 -2.01
N ASN A 142 -0.54 -15.60 -2.29
CA ASN A 142 -1.32 -14.35 -2.16
C ASN A 142 -1.93 -14.19 -0.74
N ALA A 143 -1.17 -14.56 0.28
CA ALA A 143 -1.58 -14.50 1.68
C ALA A 143 -0.62 -13.60 2.47
N PRO A 144 -0.84 -12.27 2.48
CA PRO A 144 0.03 -11.34 3.18
C PRO A 144 -0.09 -11.44 4.70
N TYR A 145 0.96 -10.97 5.40
CA TYR A 145 0.91 -10.81 6.85
C TYR A 145 0.24 -9.47 7.18
N TYR A 146 -0.94 -9.55 7.77
CA TYR A 146 -1.75 -8.38 8.11
C TYR A 146 -1.41 -7.77 9.49
N PRO A 147 -1.61 -6.46 9.71
CA PRO A 147 -1.47 -5.84 11.03
C PRO A 147 -2.30 -6.55 12.11
N GLY A 148 -3.45 -7.10 11.73
CA GLY A 148 -4.33 -7.86 12.62
C GLY A 148 -3.67 -9.09 13.27
N TYR A 149 -2.62 -9.62 12.69
CA TYR A 149 -1.87 -10.77 13.22
C TYR A 149 -0.85 -10.40 14.30
N SER A 150 -0.44 -9.14 14.38
CA SER A 150 0.60 -8.69 15.32
C SER A 150 0.25 -8.92 16.79
N SER A 151 -1.05 -8.97 17.12
CA SER A 151 -1.56 -9.28 18.47
C SER A 151 -1.80 -10.78 18.72
N ARG A 152 -1.44 -11.66 17.77
CA ARG A 152 -1.76 -13.09 17.76
C ARG A 152 -0.49 -13.92 17.54
N PRO A 153 0.31 -14.18 18.59
CA PRO A 153 1.58 -14.91 18.47
C PRO A 153 1.44 -16.27 17.77
N GLU A 154 0.33 -16.98 18.02
CA GLU A 154 0.06 -18.28 17.40
C GLU A 154 -0.16 -18.20 15.88
N VAL A 155 -0.68 -17.06 15.40
CA VAL A 155 -0.84 -16.82 13.95
C VAL A 155 0.52 -16.52 13.33
N ARG A 156 1.33 -15.70 14.00
CA ARG A 156 2.71 -15.40 13.57
C ARG A 156 3.54 -16.68 13.44
N GLU A 157 3.48 -17.58 14.43
CA GLU A 157 4.21 -18.85 14.39
C GLU A 157 3.77 -19.74 13.22
N ARG A 158 2.47 -19.86 12.97
CA ARG A 158 1.96 -20.60 11.80
C ARG A 158 2.43 -19.99 10.49
N PHE A 159 2.44 -18.67 10.40
CA PHE A 159 2.89 -17.94 9.23
C PHE A 159 4.37 -18.20 8.96
N LEU A 160 5.23 -18.13 9.99
CA LEU A 160 6.65 -18.47 9.91
C LEU A 160 6.89 -19.92 9.48
N ALA A 161 6.07 -20.85 9.97
CA ALA A 161 6.13 -22.25 9.56
C ALA A 161 5.82 -22.43 8.06
N GLN A 162 4.88 -21.68 7.49
CA GLN A 162 4.61 -21.69 6.06
C GLN A 162 5.77 -21.12 5.23
N LEU A 163 6.40 -20.04 5.72
CA LEU A 163 7.56 -19.43 5.06
C LEU A 163 8.85 -20.27 5.16
N SER A 164 8.85 -21.32 5.97
CA SER A 164 9.98 -22.29 6.00
C SER A 164 10.06 -23.17 4.76
N ASP A 165 9.00 -23.22 3.94
CA ASP A 165 9.04 -23.84 2.62
C ASP A 165 9.98 -23.03 1.70
N PRO A 166 11.01 -23.63 1.11
CA PRO A 166 11.95 -22.92 0.23
C PRO A 166 11.30 -22.32 -1.02
N TYR A 167 10.07 -22.72 -1.35
CA TYR A 167 9.27 -22.14 -2.44
C TYR A 167 8.35 -21.00 -1.98
N ALA A 168 8.25 -20.75 -0.69
CA ALA A 168 7.40 -19.71 -0.09
C ALA A 168 8.18 -18.42 0.11
N ALA A 169 8.68 -17.82 -0.96
CA ALA A 169 9.42 -16.56 -0.88
C ALA A 169 8.48 -15.33 -0.92
N ILE A 170 8.78 -14.35 -0.07
CA ILE A 170 8.23 -12.99 -0.22
C ILE A 170 9.10 -12.26 -1.23
N VAL A 171 8.50 -11.70 -2.27
CA VAL A 171 9.22 -11.11 -3.39
C VAL A 171 8.86 -9.63 -3.53
N GLN A 172 9.87 -8.76 -3.49
CA GLN A 172 9.73 -7.40 -3.96
C GLN A 172 10.11 -7.34 -5.42
N ARG A 173 9.15 -6.97 -6.27
CA ARG A 173 9.36 -6.77 -7.71
C ARG A 173 9.49 -5.28 -8.01
N ARG A 174 10.39 -4.93 -8.91
CA ARG A 174 10.54 -3.58 -9.47
C ARG A 174 10.48 -3.68 -10.98
N THR A 175 9.58 -2.92 -11.61
CA THR A 175 9.41 -2.88 -13.06
C THR A 175 9.51 -1.44 -13.55
N GLU A 176 10.52 -1.15 -14.36
CA GLU A 176 10.65 0.13 -15.06
C GLU A 176 10.03 0.01 -16.46
N PHE A 177 9.27 1.02 -16.87
CA PHE A 177 8.57 1.02 -18.15
C PHE A 177 8.33 2.43 -18.66
N VAL A 178 7.98 2.54 -19.93
CA VAL A 178 7.49 3.75 -20.59
C VAL A 178 6.17 3.48 -21.27
N THR A 179 5.38 4.55 -21.46
CA THR A 179 4.12 4.51 -22.19
C THR A 179 4.27 5.19 -23.54
N GLY A 180 3.67 4.65 -24.59
CA GLY A 180 3.63 5.20 -25.92
C GLY A 180 2.37 4.81 -26.68
N ASP A 181 2.29 5.16 -27.96
CA ASP A 181 1.11 4.87 -28.80
C ASP A 181 0.80 3.36 -28.92
N GLY A 182 1.80 2.51 -28.72
CA GLY A 182 1.68 1.05 -28.72
C GLY A 182 1.40 0.42 -27.36
N GLY A 183 1.11 1.22 -26.30
CA GLY A 183 0.91 0.76 -24.95
C GLY A 183 2.18 0.84 -24.08
N VAL A 184 2.31 -0.07 -23.10
CA VAL A 184 3.43 -0.12 -22.16
C VAL A 184 4.60 -0.93 -22.74
N THR A 185 5.81 -0.38 -22.62
CA THR A 185 7.05 -1.09 -22.94
C THR A 185 7.91 -1.19 -21.68
N THR A 186 8.17 -2.42 -21.21
CA THR A 186 9.07 -2.67 -20.09
C THR A 186 10.51 -2.41 -20.48
N LEU A 187 11.20 -1.58 -19.70
CA LEU A 187 12.63 -1.27 -19.88
C LEU A 187 13.51 -2.22 -19.07
N ALA A 188 13.12 -2.45 -17.82
CA ALA A 188 13.83 -3.32 -16.89
C ALA A 188 12.86 -3.97 -15.90
N SER A 189 13.18 -5.16 -15.42
CA SER A 189 12.48 -5.80 -14.30
C SER A 189 13.51 -6.52 -13.44
N SER A 190 13.35 -6.38 -12.13
CA SER A 190 14.16 -7.06 -11.12
C SER A 190 13.28 -7.56 -9.99
N SER A 191 13.73 -8.63 -9.31
CA SER A 191 13.05 -9.20 -8.16
C SER A 191 14.07 -9.44 -7.05
N GLU A 192 13.68 -9.16 -5.83
CA GLU A 192 14.48 -9.35 -4.62
C GLU A 192 13.66 -10.15 -3.61
N THR A 193 14.24 -11.21 -3.06
CA THR A 193 13.63 -11.93 -1.94
C THR A 193 13.77 -11.11 -0.67
N ARG A 194 12.66 -10.92 0.06
CA ARG A 194 12.60 -10.21 1.32
C ARG A 194 12.44 -11.19 2.47
N SER A 195 13.08 -10.90 3.60
CA SER A 195 12.84 -11.69 4.81
C SER A 195 11.55 -11.26 5.50
N PHE A 196 10.92 -12.18 6.22
CA PHE A 196 9.71 -11.90 6.99
C PHE A 196 9.97 -10.82 8.05
N GLU A 197 11.11 -10.90 8.75
CA GLU A 197 11.48 -9.96 9.80
C GLU A 197 11.60 -8.51 9.30
N ALA A 198 11.95 -8.34 8.02
CA ALA A 198 12.01 -7.02 7.39
C ALA A 198 10.61 -6.44 7.07
N LEU A 199 9.57 -7.28 7.08
CA LEU A 199 8.23 -6.92 6.64
C LEU A 199 7.16 -7.06 7.73
N GLU A 200 7.42 -7.81 8.80
CA GLU A 200 6.42 -8.10 9.85
C GLU A 200 5.92 -6.86 10.61
N LYS A 201 6.66 -5.75 10.54
CA LYS A 201 6.28 -4.44 11.08
C LYS A 201 6.04 -3.39 10.00
N GLY A 202 5.91 -3.83 8.76
CA GLY A 202 5.78 -2.99 7.58
C GLY A 202 7.12 -2.61 6.94
N ALA A 203 7.13 -2.56 5.62
CA ALA A 203 8.26 -2.10 4.82
C ALA A 203 8.24 -0.59 4.68
N VAL A 204 9.42 0.03 4.64
CA VAL A 204 9.57 1.46 4.34
C VAL A 204 10.36 1.64 3.06
N ILE A 205 9.79 2.38 2.12
CA ILE A 205 10.45 2.77 0.87
C ILE A 205 10.60 4.29 0.87
N ARG A 206 11.80 4.79 0.55
CA ARG A 206 12.10 6.22 0.59
C ARG A 206 12.53 6.73 -0.77
N PHE A 207 12.16 7.96 -1.07
CA PHE A 207 12.48 8.67 -2.30
C PHE A 207 12.88 10.10 -1.98
N GLN A 208 13.66 10.70 -2.87
CA GLN A 208 13.99 12.12 -2.88
C GLN A 208 13.40 12.75 -4.16
N PRO A 209 12.12 13.17 -4.15
CA PRO A 209 11.40 13.52 -5.39
C PRO A 209 12.12 14.55 -6.26
N ALA A 210 12.71 15.58 -5.66
CA ALA A 210 13.43 16.60 -6.41
C ALA A 210 14.71 16.04 -7.07
N ASP A 211 15.50 15.25 -6.33
CA ASP A 211 16.80 14.71 -6.82
C ASP A 211 16.57 13.58 -7.82
N GLU A 212 15.56 12.74 -7.60
CA GLU A 212 15.19 11.64 -8.47
C GLU A 212 14.29 12.07 -9.63
N GLN A 213 13.91 13.34 -9.71
CA GLN A 213 13.03 13.89 -10.76
C GLN A 213 11.64 13.20 -10.80
N ILE A 214 11.08 12.87 -9.66
CA ILE A 214 9.76 12.26 -9.55
C ILE A 214 8.69 13.36 -9.71
N GLU A 215 7.83 13.21 -10.72
CA GLU A 215 6.73 14.12 -11.03
C GLU A 215 5.43 13.72 -10.32
N ALA A 216 5.15 12.41 -10.24
CA ALA A 216 3.95 11.87 -9.63
C ALA A 216 4.22 10.55 -8.91
N MET A 217 3.44 10.29 -7.85
CA MET A 217 3.50 9.08 -7.05
C MET A 217 2.10 8.60 -6.72
N ALA A 218 1.87 7.30 -6.78
CA ALA A 218 0.65 6.65 -6.32
C ALA A 218 0.99 5.49 -5.37
N VAL A 219 0.17 5.30 -4.33
CA VAL A 219 0.14 4.10 -3.49
C VAL A 219 -1.15 3.36 -3.76
N ILE A 220 -1.09 2.03 -3.87
CA ILE A 220 -2.13 1.22 -4.49
C ILE A 220 -2.24 -0.10 -3.73
N THR A 221 -3.46 -0.60 -3.53
CA THR A 221 -3.71 -1.97 -3.03
C THR A 221 -3.45 -3.01 -4.13
N ASP A 222 -3.54 -4.30 -3.82
CA ASP A 222 -3.35 -5.40 -4.79
C ASP A 222 -4.43 -5.40 -5.91
N GLY A 223 -5.52 -4.65 -5.71
CA GLY A 223 -6.58 -4.47 -6.70
C GLY A 223 -6.10 -3.96 -8.06
N LEU A 224 -4.88 -3.39 -8.14
CA LEU A 224 -4.25 -2.97 -9.40
C LEU A 224 -4.20 -4.09 -10.44
N ALA A 225 -3.84 -5.31 -10.03
CA ALA A 225 -3.76 -6.48 -10.90
C ALA A 225 -5.14 -6.98 -11.38
N ARG A 226 -6.23 -6.45 -10.82
CA ARG A 226 -7.62 -6.88 -11.10
C ARG A 226 -8.42 -5.86 -11.92
N LEU A 227 -7.77 -4.81 -12.44
CA LEU A 227 -8.42 -3.79 -13.28
C LEU A 227 -8.69 -4.29 -14.71
N GLY A 228 -9.41 -5.39 -14.82
CA GLY A 228 -9.96 -5.90 -16.07
C GLY A 228 -8.94 -6.37 -17.09
N CYS A 229 -8.80 -5.64 -18.21
CA CYS A 229 -7.91 -6.01 -19.32
C CYS A 229 -6.53 -5.32 -19.28
N LEU A 230 -6.23 -4.53 -18.24
CA LEU A 230 -4.96 -3.83 -18.10
C LEU A 230 -3.96 -4.68 -17.34
N SER A 231 -2.70 -4.65 -17.77
CA SER A 231 -1.57 -5.10 -16.94
C SER A 231 -1.37 -4.14 -15.75
N ALA A 232 -0.68 -4.58 -14.70
CA ALA A 232 -0.37 -3.72 -13.55
C ALA A 232 0.37 -2.44 -13.97
N ALA A 233 1.27 -2.52 -14.94
CA ALA A 233 2.00 -1.36 -15.47
C ALA A 233 1.09 -0.39 -16.24
N GLU A 234 0.15 -0.89 -17.05
CA GLU A 234 -0.83 -0.04 -17.74
C GLU A 234 -1.77 0.66 -16.74
N ALA A 235 -2.25 -0.07 -15.74
CA ALA A 235 -3.10 0.48 -14.70
C ALA A 235 -2.34 1.54 -13.87
N ALA A 236 -1.08 1.29 -13.51
CA ALA A 236 -0.24 2.25 -12.82
C ALA A 236 -0.01 3.53 -13.66
N ALA A 237 0.23 3.40 -14.96
CA ALA A 237 0.37 4.54 -15.87
C ALA A 237 -0.90 5.40 -15.94
N GLU A 238 -2.07 4.76 -16.04
CA GLU A 238 -3.36 5.46 -16.07
C GLU A 238 -3.63 6.21 -14.76
N LEU A 239 -3.33 5.61 -13.61
CA LEU A 239 -3.46 6.27 -12.29
C LEU A 239 -2.56 7.49 -12.18
N LEU A 240 -1.33 7.41 -12.69
CA LEU A 240 -0.36 8.50 -12.65
C LEU A 240 -0.61 9.58 -13.71
N ALA A 241 -1.51 9.36 -14.67
CA ALA A 241 -1.81 10.33 -15.72
C ALA A 241 -2.51 11.59 -15.19
N PHE A 242 -3.11 11.56 -13.98
CA PHE A 242 -3.83 12.67 -13.35
C PHE A 242 -4.73 13.41 -14.36
N LYS A 243 -5.60 12.66 -15.03
CA LYS A 243 -6.55 13.25 -15.99
C LYS A 243 -7.47 14.18 -15.20
N ASN A 244 -7.30 15.48 -15.37
CA ASN A 244 -8.21 16.48 -14.80
C ASN A 244 -9.60 16.28 -15.43
N HIS A 245 -10.42 15.46 -14.83
CA HIS A 245 -11.86 15.43 -15.10
C HIS A 245 -12.51 16.67 -14.45
N ARG A 246 -12.25 17.83 -15.00
CA ARG A 246 -13.19 18.95 -14.84
C ARG A 246 -14.35 18.66 -15.77
N SER A 247 -15.29 17.89 -15.29
CA SER A 247 -16.65 17.88 -15.83
C SER A 247 -17.51 18.92 -15.11
#